data_e66c8726e3545314306e069c642de4be
#
_entry.id   e66c8726e3545314306e069c642de4be
#
_cell.length_a   1.000
_cell.length_b   1.000
_cell.length_c   1.000
_cell.angle_alpha   90.00
_cell.angle_beta   90.00
_cell.angle_gamma   90.00
#
_symmetry.space_group_name_H-M   'P 1'
#
loop_
_entity.id
_entity.type
_entity.pdbx_description
1 polymer ?
#
loop_
_entity_poly.entity_id
_entity_poly.type
_entity_poly.pdbx_seq_one_letter_code
_entity_poly.pdbx_strand_id
1 'polypeptide(L)'
;VRCVXETGSTPRQIYLQRLLGYDEPRYGHIPLLLAPDGRRLAKRDHDLDMGELRQRFGTAEHLLGWVAHLAGITPDDKPRSAEVLVAFFSWDKLREHPENIVIRRASL
;
A
#
# COMPACT_ATOMS: atom_id res chain seq x y z
N VAL A 1 17.71 -2.90 -0.13
CA VAL A 1 16.30 -3.28 -0.23
C VAL A 1 15.64 -2.47 -1.31
N ARG A 2 14.90 -3.11 -2.19
CA ARG A 2 14.21 -2.43 -3.27
C ARG A 2 12.74 -2.86 -3.28
N CYS A 3 11.87 -1.90 -3.41
CA CYS A 3 10.46 -2.17 -3.51
C CYS A 3 10.13 -2.73 -4.90
N VAL A 4 9.46 -3.89 -4.91
CA VAL A 4 8.93 -4.43 -6.15
C VAL A 4 7.44 -4.17 -6.13
N UNK A 5 7.30 -3.29 -6.78
CA UNK A 5 6.01 -2.80 -6.68
C UNK A 5 5.01 -3.59 -7.31
N GLU A 6 5.39 -4.09 -8.20
CA GLU A 6 4.40 -4.82 -8.97
C GLU A 6 4.71 -6.32 -8.93
N THR A 7 3.70 -7.10 -8.57
CA THR A 7 3.78 -8.55 -8.54
C THR A 7 4.23 -9.12 -9.89
N GLY A 8 3.77 -8.53 -10.99
CA GLY A 8 4.12 -8.98 -12.33
C GLY A 8 5.60 -8.87 -12.67
N SER A 9 6.36 -8.00 -11.99
CA SER A 9 7.80 -7.85 -12.21
C SER A 9 8.63 -8.82 -11.39
N THR A 10 8.06 -9.46 -10.38
CA THR A 10 8.79 -10.34 -9.46
C THR A 10 9.43 -11.55 -10.18
N PRO A 11 8.73 -12.27 -11.08
CA PRO A 11 9.35 -13.40 -11.77
C PRO A 11 10.60 -13.00 -12.57
N ARG A 12 10.56 -11.82 -13.20
CA ARG A 12 11.71 -11.31 -13.95
C ARG A 12 12.89 -11.04 -13.03
N GLN A 13 12.64 -10.48 -11.86
CA GLN A 13 13.69 -10.18 -10.90
C GLN A 13 14.27 -11.45 -10.31
N ILE A 14 13.44 -12.45 -10.02
CA ILE A 14 13.91 -13.76 -9.55
C ILE A 14 14.83 -14.40 -10.60
N TYR A 15 14.43 -14.35 -11.86
CA TYR A 15 15.22 -14.89 -12.95
C TYR A 15 16.61 -14.25 -13.01
N LEU A 16 16.65 -12.92 -12.92
CA LEU A 16 17.93 -12.19 -12.93
C LEU A 16 18.80 -12.56 -11.73
N GLN A 17 18.19 -12.71 -10.55
CA GLN A 17 18.93 -13.08 -9.35
C GLN A 17 19.56 -14.47 -9.51
N ARG A 18 18.82 -15.40 -10.07
CA ARG A 18 19.33 -16.77 -10.33
C ARG A 18 20.48 -16.76 -11.34
N LEU A 19 20.34 -15.97 -12.42
CA LEU A 19 21.41 -15.82 -13.41
C LEU A 19 22.68 -15.27 -12.82
N LEU A 20 22.56 -14.35 -11.85
CA LEU A 20 23.70 -13.70 -11.21
C LEU A 20 24.24 -14.47 -10.01
N GLY A 21 23.62 -15.60 -9.67
CA GLY A 21 24.05 -16.44 -8.56
C GLY A 21 23.69 -15.88 -7.17
N TYR A 22 22.70 -15.00 -7.09
CA TYR A 22 22.24 -14.45 -5.81
C TYR A 22 21.11 -15.28 -5.23
N ASP A 23 21.04 -15.28 -3.91
CA ASP A 23 19.95 -15.94 -3.20
C ASP A 23 18.63 -15.21 -3.47
N GLU A 24 17.57 -15.99 -3.57
CA GLU A 24 16.23 -15.46 -3.79
C GLU A 24 15.67 -14.92 -2.47
N PRO A 25 15.30 -13.62 -2.38
CA PRO A 25 14.72 -13.10 -1.15
C PRO A 25 13.28 -13.59 -0.94
N ARG A 26 12.80 -13.46 0.27
CA ARG A 26 11.39 -13.69 0.55
C ARG A 26 10.60 -12.45 0.12
N TYR A 27 9.50 -12.66 -0.56
CA TYR A 27 8.67 -11.58 -1.11
C TYR A 27 7.38 -11.45 -0.33
N GLY A 28 6.95 -10.20 -0.14
CA GLY A 28 5.63 -9.89 0.38
C GLY A 28 5.05 -8.77 -0.48
N HIS A 29 3.80 -8.92 -0.86
CA HIS A 29 3.11 -7.92 -1.70
C HIS A 29 1.89 -7.39 -0.98
N ILE A 30 1.71 -6.07 -1.05
CA ILE A 30 0.55 -5.40 -0.49
C ILE A 30 -0.32 -4.88 -1.64
N PRO A 31 -1.62 -4.64 -1.41
CA PRO A 31 -2.49 -4.09 -2.45
C PRO A 31 -1.98 -2.74 -2.96
N LEU A 32 -2.17 -2.48 -4.24
CA LEU A 32 -1.87 -1.18 -4.83
C LEU A 32 -3.06 -0.26 -4.66
N LEU A 33 -2.79 1.03 -4.52
CA LEU A 33 -3.81 2.06 -4.58
C LEU A 33 -3.95 2.49 -6.05
N LEU A 34 -5.16 2.40 -6.56
CA LEU A 34 -5.46 2.70 -7.97
C LEU A 34 -6.38 3.92 -8.08
N ALA A 35 -6.22 4.65 -9.17
CA ALA A 35 -7.15 5.70 -9.57
C ALA A 35 -8.47 5.05 -10.07
N PRO A 36 -9.57 5.82 -10.17
CA PRO A 36 -10.84 5.26 -10.64
C PRO A 36 -10.80 4.63 -12.02
N ASP A 37 -9.85 5.03 -12.87
CA ASP A 37 -9.67 4.46 -14.20
C ASP A 37 -8.81 3.18 -14.19
N GLY A 38 -8.39 2.71 -13.01
CA GLY A 38 -7.64 1.48 -12.85
C GLY A 38 -6.13 1.60 -12.93
N ARG A 39 -5.60 2.77 -13.27
CA ARG A 39 -4.14 2.95 -13.30
C ARG A 39 -3.59 3.20 -11.90
N ARG A 40 -2.32 2.87 -11.70
CA ARG A 40 -1.66 3.11 -10.41
C ARG A 40 -1.55 4.61 -10.13
N LEU A 41 -1.83 5.00 -8.89
CA LEU A 41 -1.69 6.40 -8.47
C LEU A 41 -0.25 6.87 -8.69
N ALA A 42 -0.08 8.04 -9.27
CA ALA A 42 1.23 8.59 -9.59
C ALA A 42 1.29 10.09 -9.28
N LYS A 43 2.44 10.53 -8.77
CA LYS A 43 2.66 11.94 -8.43
C LYS A 43 2.45 12.87 -9.62
N ARG A 44 2.92 12.45 -10.80
CA ARG A 44 2.84 13.28 -12.01
C ARG A 44 1.42 13.54 -12.47
N ASP A 45 0.48 12.71 -12.04
CA ASP A 45 -0.93 12.83 -12.45
C ASP A 45 -1.78 13.54 -11.39
N HIS A 46 -1.16 14.01 -10.31
CA HIS A 46 -1.83 14.69 -9.19
C HIS A 46 -3.00 13.88 -8.62
N ASP A 47 -2.84 12.55 -8.60
CA ASP A 47 -3.90 11.64 -8.13
C ASP A 47 -4.17 11.78 -6.64
N LEU A 48 -3.10 11.73 -5.86
CA LEU A 48 -3.14 11.92 -4.40
C LEU A 48 -1.85 12.60 -3.98
N ASP A 49 -1.95 13.90 -3.76
CA ASP A 49 -0.83 14.68 -3.25
C ASP A 49 -0.80 14.57 -1.73
N MET A 50 0.36 14.26 -1.16
CA MET A 50 0.52 14.19 0.29
C MET A 50 0.19 15.54 0.96
N GLY A 51 0.42 16.65 0.26
CA GLY A 51 0.03 17.96 0.78
C GLY A 51 -1.48 18.09 0.94
N GLU A 52 -2.23 17.67 -0.08
CA GLU A 52 -3.70 17.65 -0.02
C GLU A 52 -4.21 16.72 1.09
N LEU A 53 -3.63 15.53 1.17
CA LEU A 53 -4.03 14.56 2.19
C LEU A 53 -3.74 15.11 3.59
N ARG A 54 -2.60 15.76 3.76
CA ARG A 54 -2.24 16.37 5.04
C ARG A 54 -3.24 17.44 5.45
N GLN A 55 -3.65 18.28 4.50
CA GLN A 55 -4.67 19.33 4.77
C GLN A 55 -6.01 18.70 5.11
N ARG A 56 -6.40 17.66 4.38
CA ARG A 56 -7.70 17.03 4.55
C ARG A 56 -7.81 16.26 5.86
N PHE A 57 -6.80 15.48 6.20
CA PHE A 57 -6.82 14.64 7.40
C PHE A 57 -6.36 15.38 8.66
N GLY A 58 -5.61 16.46 8.49
CA GLY A 58 -5.15 17.29 9.60
C GLY A 58 -3.98 16.73 10.37
N THR A 59 -4.00 15.43 10.68
CA THR A 59 -2.91 14.76 11.42
C THR A 59 -2.47 13.49 10.71
N ALA A 60 -1.24 13.08 11.00
CA ALA A 60 -0.70 11.84 10.46
C ALA A 60 -1.50 10.62 10.93
N GLU A 61 -1.95 10.65 12.18
CA GLU A 61 -2.72 9.55 12.78
C GLU A 61 -4.05 9.31 12.07
N HIS A 62 -4.71 10.38 11.63
CA HIS A 62 -5.94 10.26 10.84
C HIS A 62 -5.66 9.60 9.50
N LEU A 63 -4.62 10.06 8.81
CA LEU A 63 -4.25 9.50 7.51
C LEU A 63 -3.85 8.03 7.65
N LEU A 64 -3.05 7.71 8.68
CA LEU A 64 -2.61 6.33 8.93
C LEU A 64 -3.80 5.42 9.24
N GLY A 65 -4.75 5.89 10.07
CA GLY A 65 -5.94 5.12 10.38
C GLY A 65 -6.77 4.81 9.13
N TRP A 66 -6.95 5.82 8.28
CA TRP A 66 -7.68 5.66 7.02
C TRP A 66 -6.99 4.64 6.10
N VAL A 67 -5.67 4.78 5.91
CA VAL A 67 -4.91 3.86 5.04
C VAL A 67 -4.97 2.43 5.59
N ALA A 68 -4.81 2.26 6.91
CA ALA A 68 -4.83 0.94 7.55
C ALA A 68 -6.20 0.27 7.38
N HIS A 69 -7.27 1.06 7.48
CA HIS A 69 -8.63 0.56 7.27
C HIS A 69 -8.83 0.11 5.81
N LEU A 70 -8.38 0.94 4.86
CA LEU A 70 -8.45 0.59 3.43
C LEU A 70 -7.72 -0.72 3.13
N ALA A 71 -6.60 -0.95 3.81
CA ALA A 71 -5.80 -2.17 3.62
C ALA A 71 -6.35 -3.37 4.38
N GLY A 72 -7.46 -3.22 5.10
CA GLY A 72 -8.05 -4.31 5.88
C GLY A 72 -7.30 -4.65 7.16
N ILE A 73 -6.35 -3.80 7.57
CA ILE A 73 -5.54 -4.04 8.77
C ILE A 73 -6.36 -3.75 10.04
N THR A 74 -7.18 -2.68 9.99
CA THR A 74 -8.01 -2.27 11.12
C THR A 74 -9.48 -2.34 10.76
N PRO A 75 -10.36 -2.57 11.75
CA PRO A 75 -11.81 -2.66 11.49
C PRO A 75 -12.46 -1.31 11.18
N ASP A 76 -11.79 -0.21 11.54
CA ASP A 76 -12.29 1.14 11.34
C ASP A 76 -11.15 2.09 10.98
N ASP A 77 -11.49 3.32 10.60
CA ASP A 77 -10.55 4.33 10.15
C ASP A 77 -10.13 5.33 11.25
N LYS A 78 -10.35 4.97 12.52
CA LYS A 78 -10.00 5.85 13.63
C LYS A 78 -8.51 6.21 13.62
N PRO A 79 -8.17 7.44 14.06
CA PRO A 79 -6.77 7.85 14.11
C PRO A 79 -5.93 6.92 14.96
N ARG A 80 -4.78 6.50 14.42
CA ARG A 80 -3.84 5.62 15.11
C ARG A 80 -2.41 5.96 14.74
N SER A 81 -1.53 5.91 15.72
CA SER A 81 -0.10 6.10 15.45
C SER A 81 0.48 4.86 14.77
N ALA A 82 1.65 5.03 14.15
CA ALA A 82 2.33 3.91 13.50
C ALA A 82 2.64 2.78 14.50
N GLU A 83 3.01 3.14 15.73
CA GLU A 83 3.32 2.13 16.76
C GLU A 83 2.10 1.27 17.08
N VAL A 84 0.93 1.90 17.19
CA VAL A 84 -0.32 1.16 17.44
C VAL A 84 -0.63 0.25 16.26
N LEU A 85 -0.43 0.74 15.03
CA LEU A 85 -0.73 -0.04 13.82
C LEU A 85 0.17 -1.27 13.69
N VAL A 86 1.40 -1.22 14.19
CA VAL A 86 2.27 -2.40 14.20
C VAL A 86 1.60 -3.58 14.93
N ALA A 87 0.91 -3.29 16.05
CA ALA A 87 0.21 -4.32 16.83
C ALA A 87 -0.99 -4.92 16.05
N PHE A 88 -1.63 -4.13 15.18
CA PHE A 88 -2.76 -4.60 14.36
C PHE A 88 -2.29 -5.37 13.12
N PHE A 89 -1.06 -5.15 12.67
CA PHE A 89 -0.59 -5.68 11.40
C PHE A 89 -0.51 -7.21 11.41
N SER A 90 -0.93 -7.82 10.31
CA SER A 90 -0.80 -9.25 10.09
C SER A 90 -0.78 -9.50 8.58
N TRP A 91 0.14 -10.37 8.14
CA TRP A 91 0.16 -10.82 6.76
C TRP A 91 -1.11 -11.56 6.38
N ASP A 92 -1.74 -12.23 7.35
CA ASP A 92 -2.98 -12.98 7.09
C ASP A 92 -4.13 -12.03 6.76
N LYS A 93 -4.22 -10.90 7.45
CA LYS A 93 -5.23 -9.87 7.14
C LYS A 93 -5.06 -9.37 5.71
N LEU A 94 -3.82 -9.14 5.29
CA LEU A 94 -3.57 -8.69 3.91
C LEU A 94 -3.92 -9.77 2.88
N ARG A 95 -3.70 -11.03 3.22
CA ARG A 95 -4.06 -12.15 2.34
C ARG A 95 -5.56 -12.31 2.17
N GLU A 96 -6.34 -11.94 3.17
CA GLU A 96 -7.81 -11.97 3.10
C GLU A 96 -8.35 -10.94 2.11
N HIS A 97 -7.58 -9.86 1.89
CA HIS A 97 -8.00 -8.77 1.00
C HIS A 97 -6.86 -8.41 0.04
N PRO A 98 -6.52 -9.33 -0.90
CA PRO A 98 -5.40 -9.11 -1.80
C PRO A 98 -5.71 -8.14 -2.96
N GLU A 99 -6.96 -7.76 -3.12
CA GLU A 99 -7.40 -6.94 -4.25
C GLU A 99 -6.83 -5.53 -4.16
N ASN A 100 -6.46 -4.96 -5.30
CA ASN A 100 -6.05 -3.57 -5.35
C ASN A 100 -7.20 -2.64 -4.95
N ILE A 101 -6.85 -1.53 -4.34
CA ILE A 101 -7.81 -0.62 -3.72
C ILE A 101 -8.01 0.60 -4.63
N VAL A 102 -9.23 0.78 -5.14
CA VAL A 102 -9.55 1.94 -5.98
C VAL A 102 -9.91 3.12 -5.08
N ILE A 103 -9.16 4.21 -5.22
CA ILE A 103 -9.39 5.45 -4.45
C ILE A 103 -10.23 6.39 -5.30
N ARG A 104 -11.38 6.77 -4.79
CA ARG A 104 -12.23 7.79 -5.41
C ARG A 104 -12.16 9.06 -4.56
N ARG A 105 -12.05 10.21 -5.22
CA ARG A 105 -12.00 11.49 -4.50
C ARG A 105 -13.21 11.67 -3.59
N ALA A 106 -14.35 11.15 -3.97
CA ALA A 106 -15.56 11.21 -3.16
C ALA A 106 -15.49 10.38 -1.87
N SER A 107 -14.57 9.40 -1.81
CA SER A 107 -14.39 8.57 -0.61
C SER A 107 -13.36 9.15 0.37
N LEU A 108 -12.77 10.27 0.05
CA LEU A 108 -11.77 10.90 0.91
C LEU A 108 -12.41 11.81 1.96
#